data_6266106e4b60eebe3d85b7bc3301610b
#
_entry.id   6266106e4b60eebe3d85b7bc3301610b
#
_cell.length_a   1.000
_cell.length_b   1.000
_cell.length_c   1.000
_cell.angle_alpha   90.00
_cell.angle_beta   90.00
_cell.angle_gamma   90.00
#
_symmetry.space_group_name_H-M   'P 1'
#
loop_
_entity.id
_entity.type
_entity.pdbx_description
1 polymer ?
#
loop_
_entity_poly.entity_id
_entity_poly.type
_entity_poly.pdbx_seq_one_letter_code
_entity_poly.pdbx_strand_id
1 'polypeptide(L)'
;MSVLPSTLHAKVIINPVAGASSTRRKWPRISRLLKRIGLSFDYEYTEGVGHAIELARAAASDGYRYLVAVGGDGTVNEVANGILSSTNASTTSLGVISTGTGSDFARSMGLPRHYVNACSALTHGRKALIDVGIVEYRNKGQAQRRYFVNAAGVGFDAAIVQATEHLPKFFGGTVPYVFGLLRTLIGYRNKSMVVRVGDKVEKTRVVMVAVANGSYLGGGMHVAPDASLNDCLFDVMIVRDMGKFELLRAFPRVYKGTHVTHPKVVMGKAAEVTVESPDGILVQADGELLGEGPVSFRLMPAALSIMV
;
A
#
# COMPACT_ATOMS: atom_id res chain seq x y z
N MET A 1 -12.09 -13.03 25.69
CA MET A 1 -12.78 -13.13 24.38
C MET A 1 -13.74 -11.96 24.30
N SER A 2 -13.34 -10.85 23.66
CA SER A 2 -14.28 -9.73 23.40
C SER A 2 -14.99 -10.06 22.09
N VAL A 3 -16.16 -10.66 22.19
CA VAL A 3 -17.11 -10.78 21.09
C VAL A 3 -17.48 -9.35 20.68
N LEU A 4 -17.43 -9.04 19.38
CA LEU A 4 -17.94 -7.75 18.88
C LEU A 4 -19.36 -7.56 19.43
N PRO A 5 -19.73 -6.36 19.90
CA PRO A 5 -21.08 -6.12 20.35
C PRO A 5 -22.04 -6.47 19.20
N SER A 6 -23.12 -7.15 19.51
CA SER A 6 -24.16 -7.68 18.60
C SER A 6 -24.90 -6.62 17.74
N THR A 7 -24.39 -5.40 17.71
CA THR A 7 -24.96 -4.22 17.02
C THR A 7 -24.00 -3.52 16.06
N LEU A 8 -22.85 -4.12 15.72
CA LEU A 8 -21.93 -3.48 14.79
C LEU A 8 -22.46 -3.60 13.36
N HIS A 9 -22.99 -2.49 12.83
CA HIS A 9 -23.39 -2.38 11.45
C HIS A 9 -22.20 -1.88 10.60
N ALA A 10 -21.82 -2.63 9.56
CA ALA A 10 -20.67 -2.34 8.74
C ALA A 10 -21.06 -1.69 7.41
N LYS A 11 -20.21 -0.85 6.85
CA LYS A 11 -20.26 -0.46 5.43
C LYS A 11 -19.23 -1.27 4.66
N VAL A 12 -19.66 -2.04 3.67
CA VAL A 12 -18.80 -2.86 2.80
C VAL A 12 -18.61 -2.15 1.47
N ILE A 13 -17.36 -1.78 1.16
CA ILE A 13 -16.98 -1.10 -0.07
C ILE A 13 -16.31 -2.11 -1.00
N ILE A 14 -16.89 -2.30 -2.19
CA ILE A 14 -16.54 -3.39 -3.09
C ILE A 14 -16.00 -2.84 -4.38
N ASN A 15 -14.77 -3.22 -4.72
CA ASN A 15 -14.20 -2.92 -6.04
C ASN A 15 -14.51 -4.09 -7.00
N PRO A 16 -15.51 -3.96 -7.90
CA PRO A 16 -15.97 -5.07 -8.73
C PRO A 16 -14.94 -5.52 -9.76
N VAL A 17 -14.00 -4.65 -10.15
CA VAL A 17 -12.97 -4.94 -11.16
C VAL A 17 -11.68 -5.50 -10.57
N ALA A 18 -11.53 -5.52 -9.24
CA ALA A 18 -10.35 -6.08 -8.59
C ALA A 18 -10.16 -7.56 -8.90
N GLY A 19 -8.89 -8.02 -8.92
CA GLY A 19 -8.53 -9.39 -9.22
C GLY A 19 -8.98 -9.84 -10.61
N ALA A 20 -8.82 -9.00 -11.63
CA ALA A 20 -9.31 -9.22 -12.99
C ALA A 20 -10.81 -9.53 -13.02
N SER A 21 -11.61 -8.70 -12.35
CA SER A 21 -13.06 -8.81 -12.18
C SER A 21 -13.54 -10.05 -11.40
N SER A 22 -12.64 -10.77 -10.74
CA SER A 22 -13.02 -11.93 -9.92
C SER A 22 -13.83 -11.52 -8.68
N THR A 23 -13.64 -10.28 -8.18
CA THR A 23 -14.36 -9.77 -7.01
C THR A 23 -15.86 -9.74 -7.25
N ARG A 24 -16.31 -9.25 -8.41
CA ARG A 24 -17.74 -9.23 -8.76
C ARG A 24 -18.36 -10.64 -8.71
N ARG A 25 -17.63 -11.64 -9.20
CA ARG A 25 -18.09 -13.04 -9.18
C ARG A 25 -18.07 -13.66 -7.79
N LYS A 26 -17.11 -13.25 -6.94
CA LYS A 26 -16.97 -13.76 -5.57
C LYS A 26 -17.94 -13.10 -4.60
N TRP A 27 -18.40 -11.88 -4.86
CA TRP A 27 -19.23 -11.10 -3.96
C TRP A 27 -20.48 -11.82 -3.45
N PRO A 28 -21.30 -12.50 -4.27
CA PRO A 28 -22.48 -13.20 -3.76
C PRO A 28 -22.14 -14.28 -2.72
N ARG A 29 -20.96 -14.90 -2.84
CA ARG A 29 -20.49 -15.89 -1.86
C ARG A 29 -19.94 -15.20 -0.60
N ILE A 30 -19.19 -14.13 -0.75
CA ILE A 30 -18.68 -13.31 0.36
C ILE A 30 -19.86 -12.77 1.17
N SER A 31 -20.86 -12.17 0.54
CA SER A 31 -22.05 -11.63 1.19
C SER A 31 -22.79 -12.69 2.02
N ARG A 32 -22.97 -13.90 1.46
CA ARG A 32 -23.58 -15.02 2.20
C ARG A 32 -22.75 -15.44 3.42
N LEU A 33 -21.42 -15.44 3.30
CA LEU A 33 -20.52 -15.75 4.41
C LEU A 33 -20.63 -14.70 5.51
N LEU A 34 -20.59 -13.40 5.15
CA LEU A 34 -20.72 -12.29 6.09
C LEU A 34 -22.06 -12.37 6.86
N LYS A 35 -23.17 -12.63 6.17
CA LYS A 35 -24.50 -12.83 6.81
C LYS A 35 -24.50 -14.05 7.73
N ARG A 36 -23.87 -15.16 7.33
CA ARG A 36 -23.82 -16.40 8.12
C ARG A 36 -23.06 -16.23 9.43
N ILE A 37 -22.00 -15.39 9.44
CA ILE A 37 -21.25 -15.07 10.66
C ILE A 37 -21.90 -13.97 11.51
N GLY A 38 -23.11 -13.51 11.13
CA GLY A 38 -23.90 -12.54 11.90
C GLY A 38 -23.49 -11.08 11.70
N LEU A 39 -22.67 -10.76 10.69
CA LEU A 39 -22.35 -9.37 10.37
C LEU A 39 -23.53 -8.69 9.68
N SER A 40 -24.06 -7.63 10.33
CA SER A 40 -25.01 -6.71 9.69
C SER A 40 -24.24 -5.69 8.86
N PHE A 41 -24.66 -5.44 7.61
CA PHE A 41 -23.94 -4.51 6.75
C PHE A 41 -24.80 -3.96 5.62
N ASP A 42 -24.45 -2.73 5.21
CA ASP A 42 -24.77 -2.16 3.90
C ASP A 42 -23.57 -2.33 2.98
N TYR A 43 -23.80 -2.32 1.67
CA TYR A 43 -22.68 -2.41 0.72
C TYR A 43 -22.87 -1.50 -0.48
N GLU A 44 -21.72 -1.13 -1.07
CA GLU A 44 -21.68 -0.29 -2.26
C GLU A 44 -20.52 -0.68 -3.17
N TYR A 45 -20.74 -0.59 -4.48
CA TYR A 45 -19.70 -0.83 -5.48
C TYR A 45 -18.99 0.46 -5.84
N THR A 46 -17.66 0.36 -6.00
CA THR A 46 -16.90 1.46 -6.59
C THR A 46 -17.14 1.53 -8.10
N GLU A 47 -17.18 2.76 -8.61
CA GLU A 47 -17.39 3.04 -10.05
C GLU A 47 -16.08 3.34 -10.77
N GLY A 48 -15.03 3.77 -10.05
CA GLY A 48 -13.75 4.13 -10.63
C GLY A 48 -12.65 4.32 -9.59
N VAL A 49 -11.50 4.75 -10.05
CA VAL A 49 -10.35 5.10 -9.21
C VAL A 49 -10.72 6.31 -8.33
N GLY A 50 -10.38 6.23 -7.04
CA GLY A 50 -10.69 7.28 -6.04
C GLY A 50 -12.09 7.19 -5.45
N HIS A 51 -13.06 6.49 -6.07
CA HIS A 51 -14.42 6.42 -5.56
C HIS A 51 -14.51 5.73 -4.18
N ALA A 52 -13.64 4.75 -3.91
CA ALA A 52 -13.61 4.13 -2.58
C ALA A 52 -13.16 5.11 -1.48
N ILE A 53 -12.37 6.16 -1.80
CA ILE A 53 -12.02 7.23 -0.85
C ILE A 53 -13.27 8.00 -0.45
N GLU A 54 -14.07 8.39 -1.43
CA GLU A 54 -15.30 9.18 -1.22
C GLU A 54 -16.32 8.40 -0.40
N LEU A 55 -16.57 7.14 -0.79
CA LEU A 55 -17.48 6.24 -0.08
C LEU A 55 -17.04 6.00 1.37
N ALA A 56 -15.75 5.75 1.59
CA ALA A 56 -15.23 5.49 2.92
C ALA A 56 -15.26 6.74 3.81
N ARG A 57 -14.92 7.92 3.25
CA ARG A 57 -14.99 9.19 3.96
C ARG A 57 -16.43 9.52 4.36
N ALA A 58 -17.37 9.39 3.44
CA ALA A 58 -18.79 9.61 3.71
C ALA A 58 -19.30 8.67 4.80
N ALA A 59 -19.09 7.34 4.63
CA ALA A 59 -19.55 6.35 5.59
C ALA A 59 -18.93 6.57 6.99
N ALA A 60 -17.63 6.85 7.08
CA ALA A 60 -17.02 7.14 8.38
C ALA A 60 -17.59 8.43 9.02
N SER A 61 -17.82 9.49 8.23
CA SER A 61 -18.44 10.74 8.70
C SER A 61 -19.89 10.54 9.13
N ASP A 62 -20.64 9.65 8.48
CA ASP A 62 -22.01 9.26 8.82
C ASP A 62 -22.09 8.36 10.05
N GLY A 63 -20.95 8.03 10.67
CA GLY A 63 -20.89 7.31 11.94
C GLY A 63 -20.71 5.80 11.83
N TYR A 64 -20.45 5.25 10.62
CA TYR A 64 -20.05 3.85 10.52
C TYR A 64 -18.70 3.63 11.23
N ARG A 65 -18.71 2.81 12.26
CA ARG A 65 -17.49 2.47 13.03
C ARG A 65 -16.71 1.29 12.46
N TYR A 66 -17.25 0.65 11.43
CA TYR A 66 -16.64 -0.50 10.80
C TYR A 66 -16.83 -0.45 9.28
N LEU A 67 -15.74 -0.27 8.56
CA LEU A 67 -15.71 -0.31 7.11
C LEU A 67 -14.97 -1.56 6.65
N VAL A 68 -15.46 -2.22 5.61
CA VAL A 68 -14.83 -3.42 5.06
C VAL A 68 -14.46 -3.17 3.59
N ALA A 69 -13.19 -3.22 3.29
CA ALA A 69 -12.68 -3.15 1.92
C ALA A 69 -12.69 -4.54 1.28
N VAL A 70 -13.41 -4.70 0.18
CA VAL A 70 -13.42 -5.93 -0.63
C VAL A 70 -12.79 -5.64 -1.98
N GLY A 71 -11.50 -6.01 -2.12
CA GLY A 71 -10.74 -5.65 -3.30
C GLY A 71 -9.27 -6.05 -3.25
N GLY A 72 -8.42 -5.36 -3.99
CA GLY A 72 -6.96 -5.46 -3.93
C GLY A 72 -6.34 -4.39 -3.03
N ASP A 73 -5.00 -4.33 -3.03
CA ASP A 73 -4.23 -3.38 -2.21
C ASP A 73 -4.62 -1.92 -2.47
N GLY A 74 -4.87 -1.53 -3.73
CA GLY A 74 -5.36 -0.20 -4.07
C GLY A 74 -6.72 0.13 -3.44
N THR A 75 -7.66 -0.85 -3.39
CA THR A 75 -8.95 -0.64 -2.71
C THR A 75 -8.77 -0.46 -1.20
N VAL A 76 -7.86 -1.23 -0.60
CA VAL A 76 -7.52 -1.09 0.83
C VAL A 76 -6.93 0.30 1.11
N ASN A 77 -6.00 0.75 0.25
CA ASN A 77 -5.41 2.09 0.36
C ASN A 77 -6.47 3.19 0.20
N GLU A 78 -7.34 3.11 -0.80
CA GLU A 78 -8.41 4.08 -1.01
C GLU A 78 -9.35 4.17 0.20
N VAL A 79 -9.80 3.02 0.75
CA VAL A 79 -10.68 3.00 1.94
C VAL A 79 -9.95 3.57 3.17
N ALA A 80 -8.67 3.22 3.36
CA ALA A 80 -7.86 3.79 4.43
C ALA A 80 -7.73 5.31 4.31
N ASN A 81 -7.46 5.83 3.10
CA ASN A 81 -7.42 7.27 2.83
C ASN A 81 -8.76 7.95 3.13
N GLY A 82 -9.88 7.33 2.78
CA GLY A 82 -11.22 7.83 3.10
C GLY A 82 -11.46 7.92 4.60
N ILE A 83 -11.15 6.85 5.35
CA ILE A 83 -11.25 6.82 6.82
C ILE A 83 -10.40 7.94 7.42
N LEU A 84 -9.11 8.00 7.06
CA LEU A 84 -8.15 8.96 7.62
C LEU A 84 -8.47 10.43 7.29
N SER A 85 -9.24 10.66 6.23
CA SER A 85 -9.71 11.99 5.82
C SER A 85 -11.09 12.36 6.40
N SER A 86 -11.70 11.46 7.19
CA SER A 86 -13.00 11.69 7.83
C SER A 86 -12.85 12.35 9.20
N THR A 87 -13.93 12.91 9.71
CA THR A 87 -14.01 13.45 11.09
C THR A 87 -13.95 12.38 12.16
N ASN A 88 -14.24 11.12 11.82
CA ASN A 88 -14.35 9.99 12.75
C ASN A 88 -13.24 8.95 12.55
N ALA A 89 -12.08 9.35 12.02
CA ALA A 89 -10.94 8.47 11.73
C ALA A 89 -10.54 7.59 12.94
N SER A 90 -10.45 8.18 14.14
CA SER A 90 -10.02 7.49 15.36
C SER A 90 -11.01 6.44 15.89
N THR A 91 -12.26 6.50 15.46
CA THR A 91 -13.32 5.58 15.94
C THR A 91 -13.71 4.54 14.89
N THR A 92 -13.25 4.69 13.65
CA THR A 92 -13.56 3.80 12.53
C THR A 92 -12.46 2.76 12.35
N SER A 93 -12.85 1.50 12.26
CA SER A 93 -11.93 0.38 12.01
C SER A 93 -12.09 -0.14 10.59
N LEU A 94 -10.99 -0.55 9.98
CA LEU A 94 -10.95 -1.15 8.65
C LEU A 94 -10.87 -2.68 8.73
N GLY A 95 -11.79 -3.36 8.08
CA GLY A 95 -11.70 -4.79 7.77
C GLY A 95 -11.25 -5.01 6.33
N VAL A 96 -10.52 -6.08 6.07
CA VAL A 96 -9.97 -6.37 4.75
C VAL A 96 -10.38 -7.74 4.26
N ILE A 97 -11.03 -7.80 3.10
CA ILE A 97 -11.27 -9.03 2.34
C ILE A 97 -10.52 -8.92 1.02
N SER A 98 -9.31 -9.47 1.01
CA SER A 98 -8.46 -9.42 -0.18
C SER A 98 -8.98 -10.34 -1.27
N THR A 99 -9.24 -9.77 -2.45
CA THR A 99 -9.66 -10.48 -3.67
C THR A 99 -8.75 -10.16 -4.85
N GLY A 100 -7.79 -9.25 -4.65
CA GLY A 100 -6.74 -8.89 -5.60
C GLY A 100 -5.68 -9.98 -5.75
N THR A 101 -4.74 -9.75 -6.65
CA THR A 101 -3.65 -10.70 -6.97
C THR A 101 -2.42 -10.51 -6.08
N GLY A 102 -2.12 -9.29 -5.62
CA GLY A 102 -0.95 -8.99 -4.77
C GLY A 102 -1.17 -9.38 -3.32
N SER A 103 -2.16 -8.76 -2.70
CA SER A 103 -2.49 -8.93 -1.28
C SER A 103 -1.29 -8.61 -0.36
N ASP A 104 -0.52 -7.58 -0.71
CA ASP A 104 0.72 -7.22 -0.02
C ASP A 104 0.45 -6.66 1.37
N PHE A 105 -0.60 -5.83 1.50
CA PHE A 105 -1.04 -5.35 2.80
C PHE A 105 -1.49 -6.50 3.71
N ALA A 106 -2.30 -7.42 3.17
CA ALA A 106 -2.73 -8.59 3.94
C ALA A 106 -1.54 -9.49 4.35
N ARG A 107 -0.49 -9.59 3.51
CA ARG A 107 0.76 -10.29 3.88
C ARG A 107 1.48 -9.57 5.01
N SER A 108 1.68 -8.25 4.90
CA SER A 108 2.37 -7.44 5.90
C SER A 108 1.67 -7.51 7.26
N MET A 109 0.34 -7.56 7.25
CA MET A 109 -0.49 -7.68 8.45
C MET A 109 -0.66 -9.11 8.99
N GLY A 110 -0.19 -10.14 8.27
CA GLY A 110 -0.50 -11.53 8.62
C GLY A 110 -1.97 -11.92 8.48
N LEU A 111 -2.76 -11.16 7.70
CA LEU A 111 -4.19 -11.41 7.50
C LEU A 111 -4.43 -12.60 6.57
N PRO A 112 -5.56 -13.33 6.73
CA PRO A 112 -5.94 -14.39 5.81
C PRO A 112 -6.15 -13.86 4.39
N ARG A 113 -5.38 -14.37 3.42
CA ARG A 113 -5.49 -13.97 2.00
C ARG A 113 -6.64 -14.65 1.26
N HIS A 114 -7.12 -15.77 1.77
CA HIS A 114 -8.30 -16.43 1.21
C HIS A 114 -9.57 -15.83 1.80
N TYR A 115 -10.46 -15.31 0.97
CA TYR A 115 -11.63 -14.55 1.38
C TYR A 115 -12.56 -15.28 2.38
N VAL A 116 -12.61 -16.62 2.35
CA VAL A 116 -13.43 -17.39 3.32
C VAL A 116 -12.90 -17.19 4.75
N ASN A 117 -11.59 -17.35 4.92
CA ASN A 117 -10.94 -17.16 6.22
C ASN A 117 -10.93 -15.69 6.64
N ALA A 118 -10.77 -14.77 5.67
CA ALA A 118 -10.85 -13.33 5.92
C ALA A 118 -12.23 -12.94 6.46
N CYS A 119 -13.33 -13.46 5.89
CA CYS A 119 -14.67 -13.22 6.45
C CYS A 119 -14.78 -13.67 7.92
N SER A 120 -14.25 -14.84 8.27
CA SER A 120 -14.26 -15.33 9.66
C SER A 120 -13.47 -14.41 10.62
N ALA A 121 -12.31 -13.93 10.17
CA ALA A 121 -11.48 -13.04 10.99
C ALA A 121 -12.18 -11.72 11.33
N LEU A 122 -13.04 -11.21 10.45
CA LEU A 122 -13.76 -9.95 10.68
C LEU A 122 -14.68 -9.94 11.91
N THR A 123 -15.17 -11.08 12.35
CA THR A 123 -16.11 -11.19 13.49
C THR A 123 -15.49 -11.72 14.76
N HIS A 124 -14.39 -12.44 14.63
CA HIS A 124 -13.67 -13.03 15.77
C HIS A 124 -12.35 -12.34 16.05
N GLY A 125 -11.96 -11.40 15.17
CA GLY A 125 -10.69 -10.71 15.21
C GLY A 125 -10.58 -9.69 16.35
N ARG A 126 -9.33 -9.31 16.61
CA ARG A 126 -8.97 -8.22 17.50
C ARG A 126 -8.76 -6.94 16.69
N LYS A 127 -8.89 -5.79 17.35
CA LYS A 127 -8.45 -4.53 16.78
C LYS A 127 -6.95 -4.38 17.00
N ALA A 128 -6.22 -4.09 15.93
CA ALA A 128 -4.83 -3.68 15.99
C ALA A 128 -4.72 -2.26 15.45
N LEU A 129 -3.96 -1.41 16.13
CA LEU A 129 -3.59 -0.10 15.61
C LEU A 129 -2.33 -0.25 14.77
N ILE A 130 -2.34 0.34 13.60
CA ILE A 130 -1.18 0.42 12.72
C ILE A 130 -0.76 1.86 12.49
N ASP A 131 0.50 2.01 12.22
CA ASP A 131 1.08 3.26 11.75
C ASP A 131 0.68 3.50 10.29
N VAL A 132 0.66 4.75 9.89
CA VAL A 132 0.32 5.17 8.52
C VAL A 132 1.35 6.18 8.04
N GLY A 133 1.79 6.02 6.82
CA GLY A 133 2.66 7.01 6.19
C GLY A 133 1.86 8.15 5.55
N ILE A 134 2.39 9.37 5.66
CA ILE A 134 2.00 10.52 4.84
C ILE A 134 3.11 10.77 3.85
N VAL A 135 2.76 10.92 2.60
CA VAL A 135 3.64 11.42 1.55
C VAL A 135 3.18 12.81 1.12
N GLU A 136 4.10 13.78 1.13
CA GLU A 136 3.91 15.13 0.60
C GLU A 136 4.78 15.29 -0.64
N TYR A 137 4.16 15.65 -1.74
CA TYR A 137 4.76 15.65 -3.08
C TYR A 137 4.22 16.81 -3.93
N ARG A 138 4.70 16.95 -5.16
CA ARG A 138 4.16 17.91 -6.13
C ARG A 138 3.43 17.19 -7.25
N ASN A 139 2.26 17.71 -7.60
CA ASN A 139 1.53 17.28 -8.80
C ASN A 139 1.18 18.51 -9.60
N LYS A 140 1.67 18.61 -10.84
CA LYS A 140 1.51 19.79 -11.72
C LYS A 140 1.90 21.09 -11.01
N GLY A 141 2.97 21.08 -10.24
CA GLY A 141 3.49 22.21 -9.49
C GLY A 141 2.78 22.52 -8.16
N GLN A 142 1.65 21.90 -7.88
CA GLN A 142 0.91 22.07 -6.62
C GLN A 142 1.35 21.08 -5.57
N ALA A 143 1.47 21.55 -4.32
CA ALA A 143 1.71 20.67 -3.18
C ALA A 143 0.48 19.80 -2.92
N GLN A 144 0.69 18.52 -2.79
CA GLN A 144 -0.32 17.50 -2.51
C GLN A 144 0.14 16.59 -1.38
N ARG A 145 -0.79 15.92 -0.73
CA ARG A 145 -0.51 14.89 0.26
C ARG A 145 -1.38 13.66 0.07
N ARG A 146 -0.85 12.49 0.40
CA ARG A 146 -1.56 11.21 0.36
C ARG A 146 -1.16 10.36 1.55
N TYR A 147 -2.08 9.53 2.06
CA TYR A 147 -1.75 8.49 3.01
C TYR A 147 -1.36 7.20 2.29
N PHE A 148 -0.41 6.47 2.86
CA PHE A 148 -0.08 5.13 2.41
C PHE A 148 0.03 4.18 3.61
N VAL A 149 -0.45 2.95 3.42
CA VAL A 149 -0.52 1.97 4.51
C VAL A 149 0.58 0.92 4.39
N ASN A 150 1.14 0.73 3.20
CA ASN A 150 2.11 -0.33 2.95
C ASN A 150 3.49 0.20 2.59
N ALA A 151 3.66 0.81 1.45
CA ALA A 151 4.96 1.39 1.09
C ALA A 151 4.83 2.49 0.04
N ALA A 152 5.74 3.44 0.11
CA ALA A 152 5.94 4.48 -0.90
C ALA A 152 7.37 4.46 -1.41
N GLY A 153 7.63 5.16 -2.51
CA GLY A 153 8.98 5.22 -3.03
C GLY A 153 9.17 6.19 -4.17
N VAL A 154 10.42 6.36 -4.53
CA VAL A 154 10.84 7.29 -5.58
C VAL A 154 11.88 6.66 -6.49
N GLY A 155 11.89 7.08 -7.74
CA GLY A 155 12.87 6.66 -8.73
C GLY A 155 12.40 5.47 -9.56
N PHE A 156 13.16 4.39 -9.59
CA PHE A 156 12.91 3.27 -10.49
C PHE A 156 11.57 2.57 -10.25
N ASP A 157 11.16 2.39 -9.00
CA ASP A 157 9.87 1.81 -8.64
C ASP A 157 8.69 2.66 -9.11
N ALA A 158 8.74 3.97 -8.92
CA ALA A 158 7.72 4.90 -9.44
C ALA A 158 7.71 4.92 -10.98
N ALA A 159 8.88 4.79 -11.62
CA ALA A 159 8.97 4.67 -13.08
C ALA A 159 8.35 3.35 -13.59
N ILE A 160 8.44 2.25 -12.84
CA ILE A 160 7.74 1.00 -13.16
C ILE A 160 6.23 1.21 -13.07
N VAL A 161 5.74 1.85 -12.00
CA VAL A 161 4.31 2.15 -11.84
C VAL A 161 3.83 2.98 -13.03
N GLN A 162 4.56 4.03 -13.42
CA GLN A 162 4.23 4.84 -14.60
C GLN A 162 4.19 4.00 -15.89
N ALA A 163 5.15 3.11 -16.08
CA ALA A 163 5.22 2.26 -17.29
C ALA A 163 4.08 1.23 -17.36
N THR A 164 3.48 0.88 -16.22
CA THR A 164 2.40 -0.11 -16.12
C THR A 164 0.99 0.51 -16.07
N GLU A 165 0.89 1.84 -15.90
CA GLU A 165 -0.38 2.55 -15.74
C GLU A 165 -1.36 2.32 -16.90
N HIS A 166 -0.85 2.21 -18.12
CA HIS A 166 -1.64 2.00 -19.34
C HIS A 166 -1.76 0.53 -19.76
N LEU A 167 -1.18 -0.41 -19.00
CA LEU A 167 -1.28 -1.82 -19.35
C LEU A 167 -2.62 -2.42 -18.93
N PRO A 168 -3.22 -3.26 -19.78
CA PRO A 168 -4.45 -3.96 -19.41
C PRO A 168 -4.25 -4.83 -18.18
N LYS A 169 -5.05 -4.61 -17.15
CA LYS A 169 -4.99 -5.35 -15.86
C LYS A 169 -5.44 -6.83 -15.97
N PHE A 170 -5.63 -7.34 -17.19
CA PHE A 170 -6.08 -8.73 -17.43
C PHE A 170 -5.05 -9.81 -17.09
N PHE A 171 -3.76 -9.47 -17.10
CA PHE A 171 -2.68 -10.45 -16.94
C PHE A 171 -2.34 -10.82 -15.48
N GLY A 172 -3.08 -10.31 -14.50
CA GLY A 172 -2.75 -10.55 -13.07
C GLY A 172 -1.52 -9.75 -12.61
N GLY A 173 -1.36 -9.58 -11.30
CA GLY A 173 -0.41 -8.60 -10.72
C GLY A 173 1.06 -8.74 -11.09
N THR A 174 1.58 -9.95 -11.28
CA THR A 174 3.03 -10.17 -11.45
C THR A 174 3.51 -9.93 -12.89
N VAL A 175 2.73 -10.33 -13.91
CA VAL A 175 3.16 -10.23 -15.33
C VAL A 175 3.27 -8.79 -15.82
N PRO A 176 2.28 -7.89 -15.61
CA PRO A 176 2.42 -6.49 -15.96
C PRO A 176 3.59 -5.82 -15.26
N TYR A 177 3.83 -6.17 -14.00
CA TYR A 177 4.95 -5.62 -13.24
C TYR A 177 6.31 -6.04 -13.79
N VAL A 178 6.50 -7.32 -14.14
CA VAL A 178 7.75 -7.80 -14.77
C VAL A 178 7.96 -7.15 -16.14
N PHE A 179 6.91 -6.99 -16.92
CA PHE A 179 7.00 -6.28 -18.21
C PHE A 179 7.37 -4.81 -18.02
N GLY A 180 6.72 -4.12 -17.07
CA GLY A 180 7.04 -2.75 -16.70
C GLY A 180 8.49 -2.62 -16.20
N LEU A 181 8.95 -3.55 -15.39
CA LEU A 181 10.33 -3.64 -14.91
C LEU A 181 11.33 -3.69 -16.10
N LEU A 182 11.13 -4.64 -17.01
CA LEU A 182 12.04 -4.81 -18.16
C LEU A 182 12.05 -3.59 -19.09
N ARG A 183 10.85 -3.05 -19.39
CA ARG A 183 10.72 -1.84 -20.22
C ARG A 183 11.40 -0.64 -19.56
N THR A 184 11.15 -0.44 -18.27
CA THR A 184 11.74 0.66 -17.50
C THR A 184 13.26 0.51 -17.41
N LEU A 185 13.75 -0.71 -17.20
CA LEU A 185 15.17 -1.00 -17.06
C LEU A 185 15.98 -0.56 -18.30
N ILE A 186 15.41 -0.68 -19.50
CA ILE A 186 16.10 -0.29 -20.74
C ILE A 186 16.36 1.23 -20.77
N GLY A 187 15.37 2.04 -20.42
CA GLY A 187 15.42 3.50 -20.54
C GLY A 187 15.85 4.24 -19.28
N TYR A 188 15.73 3.60 -18.10
CA TYR A 188 15.97 4.27 -16.83
C TYR A 188 17.45 4.62 -16.62
N ARG A 189 17.67 5.82 -16.08
CA ARG A 189 18.99 6.30 -15.65
C ARG A 189 18.93 6.59 -14.16
N ASN A 190 19.93 6.08 -13.43
CA ASN A 190 20.06 6.36 -12.00
C ASN A 190 20.20 7.88 -11.80
N LYS A 191 19.55 8.39 -10.76
CA LYS A 191 19.44 9.83 -10.48
C LYS A 191 20.29 10.24 -9.31
N SER A 192 20.83 11.44 -9.36
CA SER A 192 21.49 12.06 -8.22
C SER A 192 20.43 12.49 -7.22
N MET A 193 20.51 12.00 -5.99
CA MET A 193 19.53 12.32 -4.96
C MET A 193 20.23 12.73 -3.66
N VAL A 194 19.55 13.60 -2.93
CA VAL A 194 19.84 13.88 -1.51
C VAL A 194 18.75 13.18 -0.72
N VAL A 195 19.13 12.15 0.02
CA VAL A 195 18.22 11.35 0.85
C VAL A 195 18.52 11.61 2.31
N ARG A 196 17.54 12.05 3.07
CA ARG A 196 17.64 12.24 4.53
C ARG A 196 16.78 11.17 5.20
N VAL A 197 17.38 10.39 6.07
CA VAL A 197 16.72 9.35 6.88
C VAL A 197 16.97 9.69 8.34
N GLY A 198 16.02 10.35 8.99
CA GLY A 198 16.25 11.00 10.28
C GLY A 198 17.42 11.99 10.18
N ASP A 199 18.42 11.84 11.05
CA ASP A 199 19.61 12.72 11.08
C ASP A 199 20.67 12.38 10.02
N LYS A 200 20.54 11.24 9.34
CA LYS A 200 21.51 10.80 8.33
C LYS A 200 21.18 11.41 6.96
N VAL A 201 22.21 11.97 6.32
CA VAL A 201 22.09 12.55 4.98
C VAL A 201 23.05 11.81 4.03
N GLU A 202 22.50 11.29 2.97
CA GLU A 202 23.27 10.65 1.89
C GLU A 202 23.06 11.42 0.57
N LYS A 203 24.18 11.84 -0.05
CA LYS A 203 24.17 12.48 -1.38
C LYS A 203 24.87 11.54 -2.34
N THR A 204 24.12 10.86 -3.18
CA THR A 204 24.67 9.85 -4.07
C THR A 204 23.75 9.62 -5.29
N ARG A 205 24.27 8.92 -6.27
CA ARG A 205 23.41 8.39 -7.34
C ARG A 205 22.72 7.13 -6.84
N VAL A 206 21.43 7.07 -7.05
CA VAL A 206 20.58 5.94 -6.63
C VAL A 206 19.68 5.45 -7.77
N VAL A 207 19.34 4.18 -7.70
CA VAL A 207 18.32 3.56 -8.54
C VAL A 207 16.94 3.96 -8.00
N MET A 208 16.71 3.78 -6.70
CA MET A 208 15.43 4.06 -6.04
C MET A 208 15.61 4.20 -4.52
N VAL A 209 14.64 4.86 -3.90
CA VAL A 209 14.42 4.83 -2.46
C VAL A 209 13.04 4.29 -2.21
N ALA A 210 12.91 3.25 -1.38
CA ALA A 210 11.63 2.78 -0.89
C ALA A 210 11.48 3.12 0.60
N VAL A 211 10.31 3.63 0.97
CA VAL A 211 9.93 3.98 2.34
C VAL A 211 8.78 3.06 2.72
N ALA A 212 9.10 2.03 3.49
CA ALA A 212 8.20 0.93 3.80
C ALA A 212 7.64 1.05 5.21
N ASN A 213 6.33 1.01 5.32
CA ASN A 213 5.57 0.80 6.55
C ASN A 213 5.30 -0.70 6.73
N GLY A 214 4.89 -1.38 5.65
CA GLY A 214 4.74 -2.83 5.59
C GLY A 214 5.88 -3.52 4.85
N SER A 215 6.01 -4.84 5.05
CA SER A 215 7.16 -5.61 4.54
C SER A 215 7.09 -5.93 3.04
N TYR A 216 5.89 -5.93 2.44
CA TYR A 216 5.67 -6.39 1.06
C TYR A 216 5.16 -5.30 0.14
N LEU A 217 5.61 -5.30 -1.11
CA LEU A 217 5.18 -4.39 -2.17
C LEU A 217 5.22 -5.10 -3.54
N GLY A 218 4.39 -4.65 -4.50
CA GLY A 218 4.48 -5.05 -5.90
C GLY A 218 4.16 -6.52 -6.19
N GLY A 219 3.26 -7.12 -5.41
CA GLY A 219 2.78 -8.48 -5.64
C GLY A 219 3.64 -9.57 -4.99
N GLY A 220 4.11 -9.33 -3.79
CA GLY A 220 4.83 -10.31 -2.96
C GLY A 220 6.34 -10.11 -2.90
N MET A 221 6.86 -8.99 -3.38
CA MET A 221 8.25 -8.61 -3.13
C MET A 221 8.42 -8.23 -1.65
N HIS A 222 9.33 -8.89 -0.96
CA HIS A 222 9.66 -8.69 0.45
C HIS A 222 10.70 -7.57 0.57
N VAL A 223 10.26 -6.34 0.30
CA VAL A 223 11.12 -5.15 0.13
C VAL A 223 11.80 -4.72 1.42
N ALA A 224 11.09 -4.83 2.53
CA ALA A 224 11.57 -4.49 3.87
C ALA A 224 11.29 -5.65 4.84
N PRO A 225 12.19 -6.64 4.93
CA PRO A 225 11.92 -7.86 5.70
C PRO A 225 11.66 -7.63 7.19
N ASP A 226 12.27 -6.59 7.76
CA ASP A 226 12.18 -6.26 9.19
C ASP A 226 11.13 -5.16 9.49
N ALA A 227 10.34 -4.76 8.49
CA ALA A 227 9.33 -3.73 8.67
C ALA A 227 8.16 -4.22 9.52
N SER A 228 7.73 -3.36 10.44
CA SER A 228 6.62 -3.58 11.35
C SER A 228 5.64 -2.43 11.27
N LEU A 229 4.37 -2.73 11.09
CA LEU A 229 3.29 -1.74 10.94
C LEU A 229 2.94 -0.97 12.23
N ASN A 230 3.66 -1.19 13.33
CA ASN A 230 3.35 -0.63 14.66
C ASN A 230 4.60 -0.36 15.52
N ASP A 231 5.76 -0.16 14.91
CA ASP A 231 7.01 0.18 15.63
C ASP A 231 7.37 1.68 15.58
N CYS A 232 6.47 2.49 15.02
CA CYS A 232 6.60 3.94 14.86
C CYS A 232 7.76 4.36 13.95
N LEU A 233 8.22 3.49 13.06
CA LEU A 233 9.31 3.74 12.13
C LEU A 233 9.00 3.21 10.73
N PHE A 234 9.51 3.91 9.72
CA PHE A 234 9.65 3.35 8.39
C PHE A 234 10.94 2.54 8.28
N ASP A 235 10.90 1.45 7.56
CA ASP A 235 12.08 0.80 6.99
C ASP A 235 12.40 1.43 5.64
N VAL A 236 13.57 2.04 5.55
CA VAL A 236 13.99 2.79 4.36
C VAL A 236 15.06 2.03 3.61
N MET A 237 14.76 1.64 2.38
CA MET A 237 15.71 0.98 1.49
C MET A 237 16.23 1.97 0.47
N ILE A 238 17.54 2.16 0.41
CA ILE A 238 18.24 2.94 -0.60
C ILE A 238 19.02 1.98 -1.49
N VAL A 239 18.66 1.91 -2.77
CA VAL A 239 19.42 1.16 -3.78
C VAL A 239 20.36 2.14 -4.47
N ARG A 240 21.64 2.08 -4.10
CA ARG A 240 22.70 2.95 -4.65
C ARG A 240 22.95 2.67 -6.12
N ASP A 241 23.83 3.45 -6.74
CA ASP A 241 24.17 3.35 -8.18
C ASP A 241 24.54 1.92 -8.58
N MET A 242 23.59 1.26 -9.24
CA MET A 242 23.69 -0.13 -9.66
C MET A 242 23.49 -0.23 -11.17
N GLY A 243 24.34 -0.98 -11.85
CA GLY A 243 24.21 -1.23 -13.27
C GLY A 243 23.00 -2.10 -13.61
N LYS A 244 22.49 -1.99 -14.84
CA LYS A 244 21.27 -2.70 -15.28
C LYS A 244 21.38 -4.23 -15.12
N PHE A 245 22.50 -4.83 -15.48
CA PHE A 245 22.74 -6.27 -15.33
C PHE A 245 22.81 -6.69 -13.85
N GLU A 246 23.45 -5.87 -13.03
CA GLU A 246 23.56 -6.08 -11.60
C GLU A 246 22.17 -6.02 -10.94
N LEU A 247 21.35 -5.02 -11.32
CA LEU A 247 19.99 -4.86 -10.85
C LEU A 247 19.11 -6.06 -11.27
N LEU A 248 19.20 -6.49 -12.52
CA LEU A 248 18.45 -7.65 -13.01
C LEU A 248 18.83 -8.95 -12.26
N ARG A 249 20.12 -9.14 -11.98
CA ARG A 249 20.60 -10.29 -11.20
C ARG A 249 20.20 -10.23 -9.74
N ALA A 250 20.14 -9.04 -9.15
CA ALA A 250 19.72 -8.83 -7.77
C ALA A 250 18.20 -8.91 -7.57
N PHE A 251 17.42 -8.59 -8.60
CA PHE A 251 15.96 -8.49 -8.52
C PHE A 251 15.26 -9.73 -7.95
N PRO A 252 15.55 -10.98 -8.34
CA PRO A 252 14.91 -12.17 -7.77
C PRO A 252 15.11 -12.32 -6.26
N ARG A 253 16.18 -11.72 -5.71
CA ARG A 253 16.48 -11.77 -4.26
C ARG A 253 15.46 -10.97 -3.44
N VAL A 254 14.77 -9.99 -4.06
CA VAL A 254 13.74 -9.18 -3.40
C VAL A 254 12.58 -10.04 -2.93
N TYR A 255 12.17 -11.06 -3.71
CA TYR A 255 11.10 -11.96 -3.30
C TYR A 255 11.43 -12.81 -2.05
N LYS A 256 12.73 -13.02 -1.79
CA LYS A 256 13.22 -13.76 -0.62
C LYS A 256 13.66 -12.82 0.52
N GLY A 257 13.61 -11.51 0.33
CA GLY A 257 14.14 -10.54 1.29
C GLY A 257 15.67 -10.52 1.40
N THR A 258 16.40 -11.31 0.58
CA THR A 258 17.85 -11.43 0.68
C THR A 258 18.63 -10.33 -0.06
N HIS A 259 17.95 -9.43 -0.75
CA HIS A 259 18.54 -8.26 -1.40
C HIS A 259 19.17 -7.29 -0.39
N VAL A 260 18.70 -7.25 0.85
CA VAL A 260 19.24 -6.41 1.93
C VAL A 260 20.70 -6.70 2.25
N THR A 261 21.22 -7.86 1.89
CA THR A 261 22.65 -8.20 2.06
C THR A 261 23.52 -7.75 0.89
N HIS A 262 22.93 -7.10 -0.13
CA HIS A 262 23.71 -6.60 -1.27
C HIS A 262 24.48 -5.33 -0.87
N PRO A 263 25.77 -5.18 -1.21
CA PRO A 263 26.61 -4.05 -0.75
C PRO A 263 26.12 -2.67 -1.22
N LYS A 264 25.30 -2.62 -2.28
CA LYS A 264 24.70 -1.38 -2.79
C LYS A 264 23.29 -1.13 -2.28
N VAL A 265 22.77 -1.98 -1.41
CA VAL A 265 21.48 -1.79 -0.74
C VAL A 265 21.74 -1.37 0.69
N VAL A 266 21.23 -0.23 1.07
CA VAL A 266 21.35 0.31 2.42
C VAL A 266 19.98 0.32 3.06
N MET A 267 19.88 -0.26 4.24
CA MET A 267 18.68 -0.20 5.07
C MET A 267 18.86 0.82 6.20
N GLY A 268 17.81 1.56 6.48
CA GLY A 268 17.73 2.50 7.60
C GLY A 268 16.36 2.50 8.20
N LYS A 269 16.20 3.08 9.39
CA LYS A 269 14.89 3.31 10.03
C LYS A 269 14.74 4.77 10.43
N ALA A 270 13.58 5.36 10.18
CA ALA A 270 13.24 6.71 10.61
C ALA A 270 11.74 6.95 10.58
N ALA A 271 11.24 7.88 11.39
CA ALA A 271 9.86 8.36 11.31
C ALA A 271 9.66 9.43 10.22
N GLU A 272 10.76 10.04 9.77
CA GLU A 272 10.75 11.06 8.72
C GLU A 272 11.84 10.81 7.68
N VAL A 273 11.49 10.95 6.41
CA VAL A 273 12.38 10.78 5.27
C VAL A 273 12.12 11.90 4.26
N THR A 274 13.18 12.51 3.73
CA THR A 274 13.06 13.44 2.60
C THR A 274 13.94 13.03 1.44
N VAL A 275 13.45 13.22 0.24
CA VAL A 275 14.22 12.93 -0.98
C VAL A 275 14.09 14.11 -1.95
N GLU A 276 15.23 14.61 -2.36
CA GLU A 276 15.35 15.68 -3.34
C GLU A 276 16.27 15.24 -4.50
N SER A 277 16.00 15.71 -5.70
CA SER A 277 16.82 15.45 -6.88
C SER A 277 16.77 16.62 -7.85
N PRO A 278 17.94 17.08 -8.34
CA PRO A 278 17.98 18.07 -9.41
C PRO A 278 17.47 17.51 -10.74
N ASP A 279 17.49 16.18 -10.90
CA ASP A 279 17.11 15.49 -12.15
C ASP A 279 15.59 15.23 -12.25
N GLY A 280 14.80 15.72 -11.26
CA GLY A 280 13.40 15.35 -11.10
C GLY A 280 13.22 13.88 -10.73
N ILE A 281 12.28 13.56 -9.86
CA ILE A 281 11.98 12.20 -9.44
C ILE A 281 10.48 11.96 -9.42
N LEU A 282 10.06 10.82 -9.91
CA LEU A 282 8.69 10.35 -9.78
C LEU A 282 8.47 9.77 -8.38
N VAL A 283 7.24 9.94 -7.89
CA VAL A 283 6.80 9.49 -6.56
C VAL A 283 5.62 8.55 -6.72
N GLN A 284 5.67 7.43 -6.03
CA GLN A 284 4.55 6.50 -5.92
C GLN A 284 4.23 6.18 -4.45
N ALA A 285 3.00 5.81 -4.15
CA ALA A 285 2.60 5.23 -2.87
C ALA A 285 1.55 4.14 -3.09
N ASP A 286 1.75 3.00 -2.42
CA ASP A 286 0.92 1.79 -2.52
C ASP A 286 0.60 1.36 -3.98
N GLY A 287 1.57 1.58 -4.90
CA GLY A 287 1.46 1.24 -6.30
C GLY A 287 0.67 2.24 -7.16
N GLU A 288 0.39 3.43 -6.66
CA GLU A 288 -0.25 4.55 -7.36
C GLU A 288 0.77 5.64 -7.67
N LEU A 289 0.87 6.06 -8.94
CA LEU A 289 1.72 7.18 -9.31
C LEU A 289 1.08 8.49 -8.82
N LEU A 290 1.81 9.24 -8.01
CA LEU A 290 1.29 10.44 -7.38
C LEU A 290 1.71 11.73 -8.08
N GLY A 291 2.97 11.83 -8.46
CA GLY A 291 3.55 13.02 -9.05
C GLY A 291 5.07 13.04 -8.96
N GLU A 292 5.62 14.20 -8.62
CA GLU A 292 7.06 14.44 -8.64
C GLU A 292 7.57 15.00 -7.31
N GLY A 293 8.89 14.81 -7.06
CA GLY A 293 9.59 15.42 -5.93
C GLY A 293 9.87 16.93 -6.15
N PRO A 294 10.37 17.64 -5.11
CA PRO A 294 10.84 17.07 -3.85
C PRO A 294 9.73 16.42 -3.04
N VAL A 295 10.08 15.42 -2.23
CA VAL A 295 9.11 14.62 -1.49
C VAL A 295 9.52 14.45 -0.04
N SER A 296 8.56 14.49 0.87
CA SER A 296 8.71 14.13 2.27
C SER A 296 7.76 13.02 2.67
N PHE A 297 8.24 12.15 3.52
CA PHE A 297 7.48 11.06 4.12
C PHE A 297 7.51 11.23 5.64
N ARG A 298 6.35 11.16 6.27
CA ARG A 298 6.21 11.25 7.72
C ARG A 298 5.28 10.17 8.23
N LEU A 299 5.67 9.53 9.32
CA LEU A 299 4.87 8.50 9.96
C LEU A 299 3.84 9.14 10.92
N MET A 300 2.64 8.59 10.91
CA MET A 300 1.59 8.82 11.90
C MET A 300 1.46 7.56 12.76
N PRO A 301 1.92 7.57 14.01
CA PRO A 301 1.84 6.40 14.87
C PRO A 301 0.39 6.02 15.20
N ALA A 302 0.10 4.72 15.21
CA ALA A 302 -1.19 4.15 15.64
C ALA A 302 -2.42 4.83 15.02
N ALA A 303 -2.32 5.26 13.74
CA ALA A 303 -3.30 6.14 13.11
C ALA A 303 -4.53 5.42 12.54
N LEU A 304 -4.45 4.10 12.28
CA LEU A 304 -5.54 3.34 11.69
C LEU A 304 -5.81 2.07 12.46
N SER A 305 -7.07 1.84 12.80
CA SER A 305 -7.53 0.61 13.45
C SER A 305 -7.89 -0.45 12.40
N ILE A 306 -7.25 -1.63 12.47
CA ILE A 306 -7.50 -2.77 11.57
C ILE A 306 -8.09 -3.94 12.36
N MET A 307 -9.03 -4.65 11.75
CA MET A 307 -9.54 -5.94 12.28
C MET A 307 -8.61 -7.07 11.82
N VAL A 308 -8.00 -7.77 12.77
CA VAL A 308 -7.00 -8.84 12.57
C VAL A 308 -7.46 -10.16 13.21
#